data_169b1b2361f7e1e8a23c5f28c7ac981f
#
_entry.id   169b1b2361f7e1e8a23c5f28c7ac981f
#
_cell.length_a   1.000
_cell.length_b   1.000
_cell.length_c   1.000
_cell.angle_alpha   90.00
_cell.angle_beta   90.00
_cell.angle_gamma   90.00
#
_symmetry.space_group_name_H-M   'P 1'
#
loop_
_entity.id
_entity.type
_entity.pdbx_description
1 polymer ?
#
loop_
_entity_poly.entity_id
_entity_poly.type
_entity_poly.pdbx_seq_one_letter_code
_entity_poly.pdbx_strand_id
1 'polypeptide(L)'
;MTVLAHESMHLRGIKTESIVQCYAMQEVARLAKELGASEADGRALAVVEYAVGYPRMPAAYRSAQCRPGGTLDLHPGGAWP
;
A
#
# COMPACT_ATOMS: atom_id res chain seq x y z
N MET A 1 9.05 4.80 -1.94
CA MET A 1 7.63 5.12 -2.17
C MET A 1 6.76 4.76 -0.99
N THR A 2 6.86 3.53 -0.48
CA THR A 2 6.01 3.07 0.64
C THR A 2 6.20 3.90 1.90
N VAL A 3 7.42 4.36 2.19
CA VAL A 3 7.70 5.20 3.37
C VAL A 3 6.90 6.50 3.33
N LEU A 4 6.85 7.19 2.18
CA LEU A 4 6.07 8.43 2.05
C LEU A 4 4.58 8.17 2.21
N ALA A 5 4.08 7.07 1.62
CA ALA A 5 2.67 6.70 1.73
C ALA A 5 2.32 6.34 3.18
N HIS A 6 3.20 5.60 3.87
CA HIS A 6 3.03 5.23 5.26
C HIS A 6 2.89 6.47 6.16
N GLU A 7 3.82 7.41 6.05
CA GLU A 7 3.80 8.64 6.84
C GLU A 7 2.56 9.49 6.53
N SER A 8 2.14 9.52 5.27
CA SER A 8 0.91 10.21 4.88
C SER A 8 -0.32 9.65 5.61
N MET A 9 -0.40 8.33 5.79
CA MET A 9 -1.50 7.71 6.52
C MET A 9 -1.49 8.08 8.00
N HIS A 10 -0.31 8.15 8.63
CA HIS A 10 -0.19 8.63 10.01
C HIS A 10 -0.68 10.08 10.15
N LEU A 11 -0.37 10.93 9.18
CA LEU A 11 -0.85 12.32 9.18
C LEU A 11 -2.37 12.42 9.06
N ARG A 12 -3.03 11.39 8.51
CA ARG A 12 -4.49 11.29 8.47
C ARG A 12 -5.09 10.77 9.77
N GLY A 13 -4.28 10.51 10.79
CA GLY A 13 -4.73 10.06 12.10
C GLY A 13 -4.82 8.55 12.27
N ILE A 14 -4.40 7.77 11.29
CA ILE A 14 -4.36 6.31 11.40
C ILE A 14 -3.12 5.92 12.18
N LYS A 15 -3.29 5.21 13.31
CA LYS A 15 -2.20 4.92 14.25
C LYS A 15 -1.74 3.46 14.25
N THR A 16 -2.59 2.51 13.85
CA THR A 16 -2.23 1.09 13.81
C THR A 16 -1.30 0.80 12.64
N GLU A 17 -0.08 0.34 12.92
CA GLU A 17 0.97 0.16 11.90
C GLU A 17 0.56 -0.80 10.78
N SER A 18 -0.11 -1.91 11.10
CA SER A 18 -0.53 -2.87 10.07
C SER A 18 -1.59 -2.28 9.14
N ILE A 19 -2.50 -1.47 9.66
CA ILE A 19 -3.51 -0.78 8.84
C ILE A 19 -2.83 0.28 7.97
N VAL A 20 -1.98 1.11 8.57
CA VAL A 20 -1.25 2.17 7.88
C VAL A 20 -0.44 1.59 6.73
N GLN A 21 0.30 0.52 6.96
CA GLN A 21 1.14 -0.09 5.93
C GLN A 21 0.31 -0.66 4.79
N CYS A 22 -0.81 -1.32 5.10
CA CYS A 22 -1.70 -1.85 4.07
C CYS A 22 -2.30 -0.76 3.20
N TYR A 23 -2.79 0.31 3.81
CA TYR A 23 -3.34 1.45 3.09
C TYR A 23 -2.27 2.15 2.26
N ALA A 24 -1.08 2.34 2.83
CA ALA A 24 0.05 2.97 2.13
C ALA A 24 0.42 2.20 0.86
N MET A 25 0.45 0.88 0.93
CA MET A 25 0.73 0.05 -0.23
C MET A 25 -0.29 0.23 -1.36
N GLN A 26 -1.55 0.39 -1.01
CA GLN A 26 -2.62 0.61 -1.98
C GLN A 26 -2.55 2.00 -2.62
N GLU A 27 -1.78 2.93 -2.03
CA GLU A 27 -1.56 4.27 -2.56
C GLU A 27 -0.28 4.41 -3.38
N VAL A 28 0.58 3.39 -3.43
CA VAL A 28 1.88 3.46 -4.11
C VAL A 28 1.74 3.83 -5.58
N ALA A 29 0.81 3.21 -6.31
CA ALA A 29 0.62 3.50 -7.73
C ALA A 29 0.24 4.96 -7.96
N ARG A 30 -0.65 5.51 -7.13
CA ARG A 30 -1.08 6.91 -7.23
C ARG A 30 0.07 7.86 -6.91
N LEU A 31 0.82 7.60 -5.85
CA LEU A 31 1.97 8.44 -5.48
C LEU A 31 3.05 8.42 -6.56
N ALA A 32 3.35 7.26 -7.12
CA ALA A 32 4.33 7.14 -8.19
C ALA A 32 3.91 8.00 -9.39
N LYS A 33 2.63 7.96 -9.75
CA LYS A 33 2.08 8.77 -10.84
C LYS A 33 2.20 10.26 -10.56
N GLU A 34 1.90 10.70 -9.34
CA GLU A 34 2.05 12.10 -8.93
C GLU A 34 3.51 12.56 -8.99
N LEU A 35 4.46 11.64 -8.79
CA LEU A 35 5.91 11.92 -8.88
C LEU A 35 6.47 11.75 -10.29
N GLY A 36 5.62 11.55 -11.29
CA GLY A 36 6.01 11.53 -12.69
C GLY A 36 6.09 10.17 -13.36
N ALA A 37 5.78 9.08 -12.66
CA ALA A 37 5.74 7.75 -13.28
C ALA A 37 4.51 7.60 -14.18
N SER A 38 4.62 6.77 -15.23
CA SER A 38 3.45 6.37 -16.00
C SER A 38 2.51 5.53 -15.16
N GLU A 39 1.27 5.38 -15.58
CA GLU A 39 0.31 4.52 -14.88
C GLU A 39 0.81 3.06 -14.85
N ALA A 40 1.35 2.56 -15.97
CA ALA A 40 1.90 1.19 -16.03
C ALA A 40 3.06 1.02 -15.05
N ASP A 41 3.98 1.97 -14.98
CA ASP A 41 5.13 1.91 -14.06
C ASP A 41 4.69 2.01 -12.60
N GLY A 42 3.72 2.86 -12.31
CA GLY A 42 3.15 2.97 -10.97
C GLY A 42 2.48 1.68 -10.52
N ARG A 43 1.72 1.04 -11.41
CA ARG A 43 1.09 -0.27 -11.14
C ARG A 43 2.14 -1.36 -10.91
N ALA A 44 3.19 -1.39 -11.74
CA ALA A 44 4.27 -2.36 -11.56
C ALA A 44 4.98 -2.18 -10.21
N LEU A 45 5.24 -0.94 -9.81
CA LEU A 45 5.85 -0.65 -8.51
C LEU A 45 4.95 -1.12 -7.36
N ALA A 46 3.65 -0.88 -7.43
CA ALA A 46 2.70 -1.33 -6.41
C ALA A 46 2.69 -2.85 -6.27
N VAL A 47 2.71 -3.58 -7.40
CA VAL A 47 2.75 -5.04 -7.40
C VAL A 47 4.03 -5.55 -6.74
N VAL A 48 5.19 -4.97 -7.06
CA VAL A 48 6.47 -5.35 -6.46
C VAL A 48 6.47 -5.07 -4.94
N GLU A 49 5.97 -3.92 -4.52
CA GLU A 49 5.88 -3.58 -3.10
C GLU A 49 5.05 -4.60 -2.33
N TYR A 50 3.93 -5.03 -2.89
CA TYR A 50 3.08 -6.02 -2.24
C TYR A 50 3.71 -7.43 -2.26
N ALA A 51 4.23 -7.87 -3.41
CA ALA A 51 4.72 -9.23 -3.60
C ALA A 51 6.07 -9.47 -2.92
N VAL A 52 6.93 -8.47 -2.87
CA VAL A 52 8.31 -8.59 -2.39
C VAL A 52 8.54 -7.81 -1.10
N GLY A 53 8.19 -6.55 -1.05
CA GLY A 53 8.44 -5.69 0.10
C GLY A 53 7.57 -6.03 1.31
N TYR A 54 6.30 -6.18 1.11
CA TYR A 54 5.35 -6.40 2.20
C TYR A 54 5.63 -7.67 3.02
N PRO A 55 5.91 -8.84 2.42
CA PRO A 55 6.21 -10.05 3.19
C PRO A 55 7.46 -9.93 4.06
N ARG A 56 8.35 -8.98 3.75
CA ARG A 56 9.59 -8.74 4.49
C ARG A 56 9.42 -7.74 5.64
N MET A 57 8.27 -7.11 5.75
CA MET A 57 7.99 -6.18 6.85
C MET A 57 7.88 -6.93 8.17
N PRO A 58 8.22 -6.28 9.31
CA PRO A 58 7.97 -6.87 10.63
C PRO A 58 6.49 -7.26 10.80
N ALA A 59 6.24 -8.31 11.60
CA ALA A 59 4.89 -8.83 11.80
C ALA A 59 3.89 -7.75 12.25
N ALA A 60 4.34 -6.79 13.07
CA ALA A 60 3.49 -5.69 13.54
C ALA A 60 2.97 -4.80 12.40
N TYR A 61 3.62 -4.84 11.23
CA TYR A 61 3.27 -4.03 10.05
C TYR A 61 2.45 -4.81 9.04
N ARG A 62 2.13 -6.08 9.31
CA ARG A 62 1.43 -6.97 8.37
C ARG A 62 0.09 -7.41 8.93
N SER A 63 -0.89 -7.59 8.04
CA SER A 63 -2.20 -8.12 8.38
C SER A 63 -2.62 -9.15 7.34
N ALA A 64 -3.26 -10.23 7.78
CA ALA A 64 -3.86 -11.21 6.89
C ALA A 64 -5.03 -10.61 6.09
N GLN A 65 -5.58 -9.48 6.53
CA GLN A 65 -6.65 -8.77 5.82
C GLN A 65 -6.13 -7.84 4.72
N CYS A 66 -4.81 -7.68 4.60
CA CYS A 66 -4.19 -6.91 3.53
C CYS A 66 -4.07 -7.76 2.26
N ARG A 67 -5.19 -7.98 1.61
CA ARG A 67 -5.34 -8.83 0.42
C ARG A 67 -6.55 -8.38 -0.39
N PRO A 68 -6.64 -8.78 -1.66
CA PRO A 68 -7.84 -8.49 -2.46
C PRO A 68 -9.10 -9.03 -1.76
N GLY A 69 -10.09 -8.17 -1.57
CA GLY A 69 -11.34 -8.53 -0.89
C GLY A 69 -11.23 -8.67 0.63
N GLY A 70 -10.05 -8.47 1.24
CA GLY A 70 -9.90 -8.44 2.68
C GLY A 70 -10.51 -7.19 3.30
N THR A 71 -10.61 -7.14 4.64
CA THR A 71 -11.25 -6.01 5.32
C THR A 71 -10.46 -4.71 5.18
N LEU A 72 -9.17 -4.78 4.84
CA LEU A 72 -8.33 -3.61 4.60
C LEU A 72 -8.22 -3.22 3.13
N ASP A 73 -8.93 -3.91 2.23
CA ASP A 73 -8.98 -3.53 0.82
C ASP A 73 -9.82 -2.27 0.67
N LEU A 74 -9.18 -1.17 0.25
CA LEU A 74 -9.85 0.12 0.08
C LEU A 74 -10.77 0.16 -1.15
N HIS A 75 -10.54 -0.72 -2.12
CA HIS A 75 -11.26 -0.74 -3.39
C HIS A 75 -11.63 -2.17 -3.77
N PRO A 76 -12.54 -2.82 -3.01
CA PRO A 76 -12.96 -4.19 -3.32
C PRO A 76 -13.48 -4.30 -4.76
N GLY A 77 -13.02 -5.32 -5.47
CA GLY A 77 -13.37 -5.51 -6.87
C GLY A 77 -12.52 -4.73 -7.86
N GLY A 78 -11.70 -3.79 -7.38
CA GLY A 78 -10.74 -3.06 -8.21
C GLY A 78 -9.40 -3.77 -8.33
N ALA A 79 -8.44 -3.12 -9.00
CA ALA A 79 -7.09 -3.63 -9.12
C ALA A 79 -6.39 -3.66 -7.75
N TRP A 80 -5.59 -4.70 -7.51
CA TRP A 80 -4.82 -4.86 -6.28
C TRP A 80 -3.32 -4.81 -6.57
N PRO A 81 -2.51 -4.21 -5.74
CA PRO A 81 -2.88 -3.32 -4.62
C PRO A 81 -3.42 -1.97 -5.00
#